data_0aba6de921b07818358db1a3071bdacd
#
_entry.id   0aba6de921b07818358db1a3071bdacd
#
_cell.length_a   1.000
_cell.length_b   1.000
_cell.length_c   1.000
_cell.angle_alpha   90.00
_cell.angle_beta   90.00
_cell.angle_gamma   90.00
#
_symmetry.space_group_name_H-M   'P 1'
#
loop_
_entity.id
_entity.type
_entity.pdbx_description
1 polymer ?
#
loop_
_entity_poly.entity_id
_entity_poly.type
_entity_poly.pdbx_seq_one_letter_code
_entity_poly.pdbx_strand_id
1 'polypeptide(L)'
;QRAGTLFLGKNIFAFLLSIFSLISMVTYPLEPSQISLISMFTIGIPGFLLSLMPNKNRIECHFITNILSRALPAALTDFLMVATLVVFGQDFAVGSEDISTAATVLLAIVGFMILYRSSKPLNWMRWTILIGSIIAFIFCSTYLNQLFAISDMSRKCIMLLVVFSVATEPVLRYLSILVDSISSFYRKQKIFFL
;
A
#
# COMPACT_ATOMS: atom_id res chain seq x y z
N GLN A 1 14.81 7.43 4.82
CA GLN A 1 14.36 7.08 3.46
C GLN A 1 13.18 6.11 3.50
N ARG A 2 13.26 4.95 4.20
CA ARG A 2 12.21 3.90 4.21
C ARG A 2 10.85 4.40 4.68
N ALA A 3 10.79 5.02 5.85
CA ALA A 3 9.55 5.59 6.37
C ALA A 3 8.99 6.68 5.43
N GLY A 4 9.86 7.56 4.88
CA GLY A 4 9.44 8.58 3.93
C GLY A 4 8.83 8.02 2.65
N THR A 5 9.33 6.90 2.13
CA THR A 5 8.75 6.22 0.96
C THR A 5 7.33 5.70 1.25
N LEU A 6 7.12 5.10 2.42
CA LEU A 6 5.81 4.57 2.81
C LEU A 6 4.79 5.69 3.03
N PHE A 7 5.19 6.78 3.70
CA PHE A 7 4.31 7.94 3.90
C PHE A 7 3.94 8.64 2.59
N LEU A 8 4.92 8.83 1.71
CA LEU A 8 4.68 9.47 0.42
C LEU A 8 3.77 8.61 -0.47
N GLY A 9 3.97 7.30 -0.50
CA GLY A 9 3.12 6.35 -1.22
C GLY A 9 1.67 6.45 -0.77
N LYS A 10 1.42 6.46 0.54
CA LYS A 10 0.08 6.62 1.10
C LYS A 10 -0.59 7.93 0.67
N ASN A 11 0.14 9.05 0.71
CA ASN A 11 -0.42 10.35 0.36
C ASN A 11 -0.76 10.42 -1.14
N ILE A 12 0.08 9.88 -2.02
CA ILE A 12 -0.18 9.80 -3.47
C ILE A 12 -1.40 8.90 -3.72
N PHE A 13 -1.48 7.75 -3.08
CA PHE A 13 -2.63 6.86 -3.16
C PHE A 13 -3.94 7.57 -2.76
N ALA A 14 -3.96 8.22 -1.59
CA ALA A 14 -5.13 8.91 -1.09
C ALA A 14 -5.58 10.04 -2.03
N PHE A 15 -4.64 10.77 -2.61
CA PHE A 15 -4.90 11.82 -3.59
C PHE A 15 -5.53 11.25 -4.87
N LEU A 16 -4.95 10.18 -5.43
CA LEU A 16 -5.48 9.52 -6.63
C LEU A 16 -6.87 8.94 -6.39
N LEU A 17 -7.09 8.31 -5.23
CA LEU A 17 -8.38 7.73 -4.88
C LEU A 17 -9.45 8.81 -4.68
N SER A 18 -9.08 9.97 -4.13
CA SER A 18 -10.00 11.12 -4.00
C SER A 18 -10.43 11.67 -5.35
N ILE A 19 -9.49 11.79 -6.30
CA ILE A 19 -9.81 12.20 -7.68
C ILE A 19 -10.73 11.17 -8.35
N PHE A 20 -10.42 9.88 -8.20
CA PHE A 20 -11.25 8.81 -8.74
C PHE A 20 -12.68 8.85 -8.18
N SER A 21 -12.84 8.99 -6.86
CA SER A 21 -14.17 9.12 -6.22
C SER A 21 -14.95 10.32 -6.76
N LEU A 22 -14.27 11.45 -6.97
CA LEU A 22 -14.90 12.66 -7.52
C LEU A 22 -15.37 12.46 -8.96
N ILE A 23 -14.54 11.86 -9.81
CA ILE A 23 -14.86 11.64 -11.25
C ILE A 23 -15.94 10.56 -11.40
N SER A 24 -15.85 9.48 -10.64
CA SER A 24 -16.79 8.35 -10.71
C SER A 24 -18.09 8.59 -9.95
N MET A 25 -18.21 9.72 -9.22
CA MET A 25 -19.36 10.01 -8.33
C MET A 25 -19.64 8.89 -7.30
N VAL A 26 -18.61 8.14 -6.95
CA VAL A 26 -18.68 7.06 -5.96
C VAL A 26 -18.27 7.61 -4.60
N THR A 27 -18.97 7.21 -3.54
CA THR A 27 -18.53 7.54 -2.17
C THR A 27 -17.15 6.98 -1.92
N TYR A 28 -16.32 7.74 -1.18
CA TYR A 28 -14.95 7.30 -0.88
C TYR A 28 -14.98 5.92 -0.20
N PRO A 29 -14.30 4.91 -0.78
CA PRO A 29 -14.52 3.50 -0.42
C PRO A 29 -13.86 3.08 0.90
N LEU A 30 -13.21 3.97 1.62
CA LEU A 30 -12.49 3.68 2.85
C LEU A 30 -12.91 4.62 3.97
N GLU A 31 -13.13 4.07 5.14
CA GLU A 31 -13.38 4.87 6.34
C GLU A 31 -12.09 5.37 6.99
N PRO A 32 -12.10 6.52 7.67
CA PRO A 32 -10.91 7.05 8.35
C PRO A 32 -10.32 6.10 9.41
N SER A 33 -11.16 5.33 10.09
CA SER A 33 -10.76 4.28 11.04
C SER A 33 -9.95 3.17 10.38
N GLN A 34 -10.39 2.71 9.21
CA GLN A 34 -9.71 1.70 8.40
C GLN A 34 -8.35 2.17 7.88
N ILE A 35 -8.30 3.42 7.39
CA ILE A 35 -7.04 4.04 6.95
C ILE A 35 -6.06 4.17 8.11
N SER A 36 -6.55 4.47 9.30
CA SER A 36 -5.74 4.54 10.52
C SER A 36 -5.19 3.19 10.91
N LEU A 37 -6.00 2.14 10.86
CA LEU A 37 -5.59 0.75 11.11
C LEU A 37 -4.46 0.33 10.16
N ILE A 38 -4.68 0.47 8.85
CA ILE A 38 -3.68 0.11 7.83
C ILE A 38 -2.39 0.88 8.09
N SER A 39 -2.48 2.20 8.26
CA SER A 39 -1.31 3.06 8.45
C SER A 39 -0.52 2.74 9.71
N MET A 40 -1.19 2.39 10.80
CA MET A 40 -0.56 2.01 12.04
C MET A 40 0.31 0.76 11.88
N PHE A 41 -0.22 -0.28 11.22
CA PHE A 41 0.46 -1.58 11.11
C PHE A 41 1.37 -1.73 9.90
N THR A 42 1.14 -0.99 8.82
CA THR A 42 2.01 -1.07 7.63
C THR A 42 3.08 0.02 7.59
N ILE A 43 2.86 1.17 8.26
CA ILE A 43 3.77 2.32 8.20
C ILE A 43 4.26 2.73 9.59
N GLY A 44 3.34 2.98 10.54
CA GLY A 44 3.67 3.59 11.83
C GLY A 44 4.59 2.71 12.68
N ILE A 45 4.09 1.57 13.13
CA ILE A 45 4.83 0.65 14.00
C ILE A 45 6.09 0.11 13.29
N PRO A 46 6.01 -0.47 12.06
CA PRO A 46 7.21 -0.97 11.41
C PRO A 46 8.21 0.15 11.07
N GLY A 47 7.74 1.31 10.62
CA GLY A 47 8.59 2.44 10.29
C GLY A 47 9.34 2.97 11.51
N PHE A 48 8.68 3.06 12.66
CA PHE A 48 9.31 3.43 13.92
C PHE A 48 10.35 2.41 14.36
N LEU A 49 9.98 1.12 14.42
CA LEU A 49 10.89 0.05 14.85
C LEU A 49 12.10 -0.09 13.91
N LEU A 50 11.89 0.05 12.60
CA LEU A 50 12.98 0.02 11.62
C LEU A 50 13.88 1.27 11.69
N SER A 51 13.37 2.41 12.17
CA SER A 51 14.17 3.63 12.36
C SER A 51 15.10 3.57 13.57
N LEU A 52 14.73 2.76 14.58
CA LEU A 52 15.57 2.51 15.74
C LEU A 52 16.79 1.63 15.44
N MET A 53 16.78 0.95 14.28
CA MET A 53 17.90 0.11 13.88
C MET A 53 19.06 0.97 13.33
N PRO A 54 20.29 0.79 13.82
CA PRO A 54 21.44 1.53 13.34
C PRO A 54 21.70 1.21 11.86
N ASN A 55 21.70 2.23 11.04
CA ASN A 55 22.00 2.13 9.62
C ASN A 55 23.25 2.95 9.29
N LYS A 56 24.32 2.28 8.88
CA LYS A 56 25.62 2.91 8.54
C LYS A 56 25.73 3.30 7.05
N ASN A 57 24.67 3.12 6.25
CA ASN A 57 24.73 3.44 4.84
C ASN A 57 24.66 4.96 4.62
N ARG A 58 25.57 5.49 3.79
CA ARG A 58 25.58 6.91 3.38
C ARG A 58 24.29 7.24 2.61
N ILE A 59 23.76 8.43 2.87
CA ILE A 59 22.62 8.99 2.14
C ILE A 59 23.14 9.43 0.77
N GLU A 60 22.58 8.90 -0.31
CA GLU A 60 22.90 9.30 -1.68
C GLU A 60 22.34 10.69 -1.99
N CYS A 61 23.05 11.46 -2.84
CA CYS A 61 22.76 12.86 -3.13
C CYS A 61 21.36 13.15 -3.74
N HIS A 62 20.62 12.15 -4.22
CA HIS A 62 19.31 12.33 -4.87
C HIS A 62 18.17 11.74 -4.03
N PHE A 63 18.09 12.17 -2.77
CA PHE A 63 17.17 11.67 -1.75
C PHE A 63 15.69 11.65 -2.20
N ILE A 64 15.18 12.78 -2.70
CA ILE A 64 13.77 12.95 -3.09
C ILE A 64 13.42 12.07 -4.29
N THR A 65 14.25 12.06 -5.31
CA THR A 65 14.03 11.26 -6.52
C THR A 65 14.01 9.76 -6.23
N ASN A 66 14.89 9.29 -5.34
CA ASN A 66 14.94 7.90 -4.93
C ASN A 66 13.73 7.48 -4.08
N ILE A 67 13.20 8.40 -3.26
CA ILE A 67 11.97 8.14 -2.50
C ILE A 67 10.77 8.09 -3.45
N LEU A 68 10.67 9.04 -4.37
CA LEU A 68 9.57 9.14 -5.31
C LEU A 68 9.50 7.93 -6.25
N SER A 69 10.64 7.51 -6.82
CA SER A 69 10.69 6.34 -7.71
C SER A 69 10.28 5.03 -7.03
N ARG A 70 10.47 4.93 -5.72
CA ARG A 70 10.04 3.75 -4.93
C ARG A 70 8.62 3.86 -4.42
N ALA A 71 8.13 5.08 -4.15
CA ALA A 71 6.78 5.32 -3.65
C ALA A 71 5.72 5.25 -4.76
N LEU A 72 6.04 5.71 -5.97
CA LEU A 72 5.12 5.74 -7.10
C LEU A 72 4.57 4.36 -7.50
N PRO A 73 5.38 3.30 -7.69
CA PRO A 73 4.85 1.99 -8.06
C PRO A 73 3.89 1.44 -7.01
N ALA A 74 4.22 1.68 -5.73
CA ALA A 74 3.40 1.26 -4.61
C ALA A 74 2.03 1.97 -4.61
N ALA A 75 2.04 3.31 -4.69
CA ALA A 75 0.84 4.12 -4.70
C ALA A 75 -0.07 3.83 -5.91
N LEU A 76 0.54 3.61 -7.09
CA LEU A 76 -0.20 3.24 -8.29
C LEU A 76 -0.80 1.84 -8.19
N THR A 77 -0.09 0.89 -7.58
CA THR A 77 -0.63 -0.46 -7.34
C THR A 77 -1.82 -0.39 -6.39
N ASP A 78 -1.68 0.29 -5.25
CA ASP A 78 -2.76 0.49 -4.29
C ASP A 78 -3.98 1.11 -4.97
N PHE A 79 -3.77 2.18 -5.73
CA PHE A 79 -4.84 2.88 -6.43
C PHE A 79 -5.54 1.99 -7.46
N LEU A 80 -4.78 1.33 -8.35
CA LEU A 80 -5.36 0.47 -9.39
C LEU A 80 -6.15 -0.69 -8.79
N MET A 81 -5.60 -1.33 -7.75
CA MET A 81 -6.25 -2.48 -7.11
C MET A 81 -7.55 -2.06 -6.42
N VAL A 82 -7.54 -0.97 -5.65
CA VAL A 82 -8.73 -0.49 -4.94
C VAL A 82 -9.76 0.06 -5.92
N ALA A 83 -9.37 0.88 -6.89
CA ALA A 83 -10.29 1.42 -7.88
C ALA A 83 -10.99 0.31 -8.68
N THR A 84 -10.22 -0.69 -9.11
CA THR A 84 -10.77 -1.85 -9.83
C THR A 84 -11.69 -2.67 -8.93
N LEU A 85 -11.31 -2.92 -7.68
CA LEU A 85 -12.16 -3.61 -6.70
C LEU A 85 -13.49 -2.90 -6.50
N VAL A 86 -13.49 -1.56 -6.40
CA VAL A 86 -14.70 -0.74 -6.23
C VAL A 86 -15.61 -0.87 -7.45
N VAL A 87 -15.06 -0.73 -8.67
CA VAL A 87 -15.84 -0.84 -9.90
C VAL A 87 -16.47 -2.24 -10.02
N PHE A 88 -15.68 -3.30 -9.88
CA PHE A 88 -16.21 -4.66 -9.93
C PHE A 88 -17.18 -4.96 -8.79
N GLY A 89 -16.92 -4.44 -7.58
CA GLY A 89 -17.83 -4.59 -6.44
C GLY A 89 -19.20 -4.00 -6.72
N GLN A 90 -19.29 -2.87 -7.38
CA GLN A 90 -20.53 -2.25 -7.79
C GLN A 90 -21.23 -3.06 -8.89
N ASP A 91 -20.51 -3.52 -9.90
CA ASP A 91 -21.06 -4.34 -10.99
C ASP A 91 -21.67 -5.67 -10.48
N PHE A 92 -21.05 -6.26 -9.46
CA PHE A 92 -21.56 -7.49 -8.82
C PHE A 92 -22.61 -7.22 -7.73
N ALA A 93 -23.05 -5.97 -7.56
CA ALA A 93 -24.00 -5.53 -6.52
C ALA A 93 -23.58 -5.97 -5.10
N VAL A 94 -22.30 -5.80 -4.78
CA VAL A 94 -21.75 -6.02 -3.44
C VAL A 94 -22.05 -4.79 -2.57
N GLY A 95 -22.36 -5.01 -1.29
CA GLY A 95 -22.64 -3.90 -0.35
C GLY A 95 -21.45 -2.97 -0.18
N SER A 96 -21.71 -1.69 0.04
CA SER A 96 -20.65 -0.67 0.21
C SER A 96 -19.74 -0.96 1.41
N GLU A 97 -20.28 -1.50 2.50
CA GLU A 97 -19.51 -1.91 3.69
C GLU A 97 -18.57 -3.08 3.40
N ASP A 98 -19.05 -4.06 2.62
CA ASP A 98 -18.25 -5.20 2.16
C ASP A 98 -17.08 -4.73 1.29
N ILE A 99 -17.34 -3.82 0.34
CA ILE A 99 -16.31 -3.24 -0.54
C ILE A 99 -15.27 -2.48 0.28
N SER A 100 -15.71 -1.70 1.27
CA SER A 100 -14.83 -0.95 2.16
C SER A 100 -13.91 -1.88 2.97
N THR A 101 -14.47 -2.95 3.53
CA THR A 101 -13.71 -3.97 4.26
C THR A 101 -12.72 -4.70 3.34
N ALA A 102 -13.16 -5.09 2.15
CA ALA A 102 -12.27 -5.75 1.17
C ALA A 102 -11.14 -4.82 0.70
N ALA A 103 -11.43 -3.55 0.45
CA ALA A 103 -10.42 -2.56 0.10
C ALA A 103 -9.39 -2.38 1.23
N THR A 104 -9.84 -2.39 2.49
CA THR A 104 -8.96 -2.33 3.67
C THR A 104 -8.00 -3.51 3.73
N VAL A 105 -8.51 -4.73 3.57
CA VAL A 105 -7.68 -5.94 3.58
C VAL A 105 -6.71 -5.96 2.40
N LEU A 106 -7.18 -5.57 1.21
CA LEU A 106 -6.35 -5.50 0.01
C LEU A 106 -5.19 -4.50 0.17
N LEU A 107 -5.46 -3.30 0.69
CA LEU A 107 -4.44 -2.31 1.00
C LEU A 107 -3.45 -2.78 2.06
N ALA A 108 -3.91 -3.52 3.07
CA ALA A 108 -3.02 -4.11 4.05
C ALA A 108 -2.08 -5.13 3.40
N ILE A 109 -2.57 -5.98 2.49
CA ILE A 109 -1.75 -6.94 1.75
C ILE A 109 -0.67 -6.22 0.93
N VAL A 110 -1.05 -5.20 0.15
CA VAL A 110 -0.10 -4.39 -0.61
C VAL A 110 0.90 -3.70 0.32
N GLY A 111 0.43 -3.10 1.41
CA GLY A 111 1.27 -2.44 2.40
C GLY A 111 2.32 -3.37 3.02
N PHE A 112 1.93 -4.61 3.39
CA PHE A 112 2.87 -5.61 3.89
C PHE A 112 3.84 -6.12 2.83
N MET A 113 3.43 -6.22 1.55
CA MET A 113 4.34 -6.54 0.45
C MET A 113 5.39 -5.46 0.24
N ILE A 114 5.00 -4.19 0.32
CA ILE A 114 5.92 -3.05 0.21
C ILE A 114 6.85 -3.01 1.41
N LEU A 115 6.33 -3.23 2.62
CA LEU A 115 7.11 -3.33 3.84
C LEU A 115 8.16 -4.45 3.73
N TYR A 116 7.79 -5.63 3.24
CA TYR A 116 8.71 -6.73 2.98
C TYR A 116 9.82 -6.35 2.01
N ARG A 117 9.48 -5.72 0.87
CA ARG A 117 10.47 -5.26 -0.12
C ARG A 117 11.39 -4.19 0.45
N SER A 118 10.86 -3.25 1.24
CA SER A 118 11.61 -2.17 1.88
C SER A 118 12.52 -2.67 3.01
N SER A 119 12.20 -3.81 3.61
CA SER A 119 12.96 -4.39 4.73
C SER A 119 14.17 -5.20 4.29
N LYS A 120 14.37 -5.45 3.00
CA LYS A 120 15.55 -6.16 2.48
C LYS A 120 16.84 -5.37 2.71
N PRO A 121 18.00 -6.01 3.04
CA PRO A 121 18.20 -7.42 3.38
C PRO A 121 17.55 -7.79 4.71
N LEU A 122 16.90 -8.97 4.76
CA LEU A 122 16.14 -9.41 5.92
C LEU A 122 17.09 -9.95 6.99
N ASN A 123 17.11 -9.28 8.15
CA ASN A 123 17.68 -9.79 9.39
C ASN A 123 16.59 -10.37 10.26
N TRP A 124 16.95 -11.23 11.22
CA TRP A 124 16.03 -11.82 12.18
C TRP A 124 15.05 -10.79 12.81
N MET A 125 15.58 -9.64 13.26
CA MET A 125 14.74 -8.55 13.83
C MET A 125 13.72 -7.99 12.84
N ARG A 126 14.07 -7.89 11.55
CA ARG A 126 13.13 -7.38 10.52
C ARG A 126 12.03 -8.37 10.21
N TRP A 127 12.34 -9.67 10.25
CA TRP A 127 11.34 -10.71 10.16
C TRP A 127 10.36 -10.66 11.33
N THR A 128 10.86 -10.49 12.56
CA THR A 128 10.01 -10.37 13.76
C THR A 128 9.08 -9.17 13.68
N ILE A 129 9.56 -8.01 13.19
CA ILE A 129 8.74 -6.81 13.00
C ILE A 129 7.64 -7.05 11.96
N LEU A 130 7.98 -7.66 10.82
CA LEU A 130 7.03 -7.94 9.75
C LEU A 130 5.93 -8.90 10.23
N ILE A 131 6.32 -10.03 10.78
CA ILE A 131 5.38 -11.06 11.27
C ILE A 131 4.54 -10.51 12.42
N GLY A 132 5.16 -9.81 13.36
CA GLY A 132 4.47 -9.16 14.48
C GLY A 132 3.42 -8.15 14.02
N SER A 133 3.73 -7.33 13.01
CA SER A 133 2.79 -6.37 12.44
C SER A 133 1.62 -7.06 11.73
N ILE A 134 1.86 -8.16 11.01
CA ILE A 134 0.80 -8.94 10.36
C ILE A 134 -0.12 -9.59 11.40
N ILE A 135 0.45 -10.23 12.42
CA ILE A 135 -0.34 -10.85 13.50
C ILE A 135 -1.16 -9.80 14.24
N ALA A 136 -0.57 -8.65 14.57
CA ALA A 136 -1.26 -7.57 15.27
C ALA A 136 -2.37 -6.96 14.40
N PHE A 137 -2.16 -6.83 13.09
CA PHE A 137 -3.20 -6.39 12.16
C PHE A 137 -4.38 -7.37 12.13
N ILE A 138 -4.12 -8.67 11.99
CA ILE A 138 -5.17 -9.71 12.00
C ILE A 138 -5.91 -9.70 13.34
N PHE A 139 -5.18 -9.62 14.46
CA PHE A 139 -5.78 -9.54 15.78
C PHE A 139 -6.72 -8.32 15.92
N CYS A 140 -6.25 -7.13 15.55
CA CYS A 140 -7.05 -5.91 15.62
C CYS A 140 -8.26 -5.95 14.67
N SER A 141 -8.11 -6.49 13.46
CA SER A 141 -9.22 -6.59 12.50
C SER A 141 -10.30 -7.58 12.93
N THR A 142 -9.95 -8.61 13.72
CA THR A 142 -10.92 -9.62 14.19
C THR A 142 -11.57 -9.25 15.53
N TYR A 143 -10.78 -8.77 16.49
CA TYR A 143 -11.29 -8.48 17.84
C TYR A 143 -11.80 -7.04 18.02
N LEU A 144 -11.31 -6.10 17.23
CA LEU A 144 -11.68 -4.69 17.28
C LEU A 144 -12.44 -4.27 16.00
N ASN A 145 -13.15 -5.21 15.36
CA ASN A 145 -13.87 -4.99 14.11
C ASN A 145 -14.85 -3.80 14.19
N GLN A 146 -15.56 -3.62 15.30
CA GLN A 146 -16.49 -2.50 15.52
C GLN A 146 -15.76 -1.15 15.57
N LEU A 147 -14.55 -1.09 16.14
CA LEU A 147 -13.76 0.13 16.23
C LEU A 147 -13.23 0.57 14.86
N PHE A 148 -12.93 -0.39 14.00
CA PHE A 148 -12.36 -0.14 12.68
C PHE A 148 -13.36 -0.29 11.54
N ALA A 149 -14.66 -0.36 11.85
CA ALA A 149 -15.75 -0.51 10.88
C ALA A 149 -15.48 -1.64 9.86
N ILE A 150 -15.05 -2.80 10.37
CA ILE A 150 -14.81 -4.01 9.59
C ILE A 150 -16.06 -4.87 9.73
N SER A 151 -16.76 -5.10 8.62
CA SER A 151 -17.96 -5.94 8.54
C SER A 151 -17.64 -7.35 8.03
N ASP A 152 -18.56 -8.28 8.27
CA ASP A 152 -18.48 -9.63 7.67
C ASP A 152 -18.69 -9.54 6.16
N MET A 153 -17.74 -10.05 5.39
CA MET A 153 -17.76 -9.99 3.94
C MET A 153 -18.62 -11.09 3.33
N SER A 154 -19.41 -10.73 2.33
CA SER A 154 -20.17 -11.69 1.51
C SER A 154 -19.23 -12.63 0.73
N ARG A 155 -19.71 -13.83 0.39
CA ARG A 155 -18.90 -14.79 -0.39
C ARG A 155 -18.41 -14.21 -1.73
N LYS A 156 -19.21 -13.37 -2.37
CA LYS A 156 -18.83 -12.69 -3.63
C LYS A 156 -17.65 -11.74 -3.39
N CYS A 157 -17.70 -10.99 -2.31
CA CYS A 157 -16.66 -10.05 -1.93
C CYS A 157 -15.34 -10.77 -1.60
N ILE A 158 -15.40 -11.89 -0.89
CA ILE A 158 -14.21 -12.73 -0.61
C ILE A 158 -13.59 -13.27 -1.89
N MET A 159 -14.38 -13.74 -2.85
CA MET A 159 -13.85 -14.21 -4.14
C MET A 159 -13.14 -13.08 -4.91
N LEU A 160 -13.72 -11.89 -4.96
CA LEU A 160 -13.09 -10.71 -5.56
C LEU A 160 -11.77 -10.37 -4.84
N LEU A 161 -11.79 -10.34 -3.51
CA LEU A 161 -10.60 -10.06 -2.71
C LEU A 161 -9.45 -11.05 -3.02
N VAL A 162 -9.74 -12.35 -3.11
CA VAL A 162 -8.74 -13.38 -3.42
C VAL A 162 -8.14 -13.15 -4.81
N VAL A 163 -8.97 -12.90 -5.82
CA VAL A 163 -8.50 -12.63 -7.19
C VAL A 163 -7.59 -11.41 -7.24
N PHE A 164 -8.02 -10.29 -6.63
CA PHE A 164 -7.21 -9.07 -6.60
C PHE A 164 -5.95 -9.20 -5.76
N SER A 165 -5.99 -9.97 -4.67
CA SER A 165 -4.80 -10.25 -3.84
C SER A 165 -3.72 -10.99 -4.63
N VAL A 166 -4.11 -11.99 -5.43
CA VAL A 166 -3.18 -12.72 -6.30
C VAL A 166 -2.66 -11.82 -7.43
N ALA A 167 -3.51 -10.97 -8.00
CA ALA A 167 -3.14 -10.02 -9.06
C ALA A 167 -2.22 -8.89 -8.56
N THR A 168 -2.19 -8.61 -7.27
CA THR A 168 -1.38 -7.51 -6.70
C THR A 168 0.11 -7.69 -6.94
N GLU A 169 0.65 -8.91 -6.76
CA GLU A 169 2.10 -9.13 -6.91
C GLU A 169 2.60 -8.85 -8.32
N PRO A 170 2.02 -9.44 -9.39
CA PRO A 170 2.46 -9.15 -10.75
C PRO A 170 2.28 -7.68 -11.14
N VAL A 171 1.20 -7.03 -10.71
CA VAL A 171 0.98 -5.60 -10.99
C VAL A 171 2.03 -4.73 -10.32
N LEU A 172 2.32 -4.97 -9.04
CA LEU A 172 3.37 -4.23 -8.32
C LEU A 172 4.75 -4.45 -8.95
N ARG A 173 5.04 -5.65 -9.42
CA ARG A 173 6.30 -5.97 -10.09
C ARG A 173 6.41 -5.25 -11.43
N TYR A 174 5.36 -5.27 -12.23
CA TYR A 174 5.33 -4.63 -13.55
C TYR A 174 5.45 -3.10 -13.43
N LEU A 175 4.69 -2.48 -12.52
CA LEU A 175 4.77 -1.04 -12.26
C LEU A 175 6.15 -0.62 -11.72
N SER A 176 6.79 -1.46 -10.91
CA SER A 176 8.16 -1.20 -10.45
C SER A 176 9.14 -1.13 -11.63
N ILE A 177 9.05 -2.07 -12.57
CA ILE A 177 9.90 -2.11 -13.77
C ILE A 177 9.65 -0.88 -14.66
N LEU A 178 8.38 -0.50 -14.86
CA LEU A 178 8.02 0.67 -15.66
C LEU A 178 8.59 1.97 -15.06
N VAL A 179 8.41 2.19 -13.76
CA VAL A 179 8.90 3.40 -13.09
C VAL A 179 10.42 3.43 -13.07
N ASP A 180 11.09 2.31 -12.88
CA ASP A 180 12.56 2.22 -12.95
C ASP A 180 13.07 2.51 -14.36
N SER A 181 12.40 2.05 -15.40
CA SER A 181 12.72 2.37 -16.80
C SER A 181 12.59 3.87 -17.09
N ILE A 182 11.49 4.48 -16.68
CA ILE A 182 11.25 5.92 -16.84
C ILE A 182 12.29 6.74 -16.07
N SER A 183 12.56 6.37 -14.83
CA SER A 183 13.56 7.04 -13.98
C SER A 183 14.97 6.96 -14.57
N SER A 184 15.34 5.82 -15.14
CA SER A 184 16.64 5.62 -15.80
C SER A 184 16.77 6.46 -17.08
N PHE A 185 15.69 6.60 -17.84
CA PHE A 185 15.65 7.43 -19.04
C PHE A 185 15.86 8.91 -18.72
N TYR A 186 15.15 9.43 -17.69
CA TYR A 186 15.33 10.81 -17.22
C TYR A 186 16.74 11.07 -16.68
N ARG A 187 17.34 10.09 -16.00
CA ARG A 187 18.71 10.20 -15.49
C ARG A 187 19.74 10.27 -16.61
N LYS A 188 19.56 9.51 -17.70
CA LYS A 188 20.42 9.56 -18.88
C LYS A 188 20.31 10.90 -19.62
N GLN A 189 19.12 11.46 -19.79
CA GLN A 189 18.94 12.76 -20.43
C GLN A 189 19.63 13.90 -19.64
N LYS A 190 19.57 13.86 -18.30
CA LYS A 190 20.18 14.91 -17.47
C LYS A 190 21.71 14.92 -17.51
N ILE A 191 22.33 13.76 -17.80
CA ILE A 191 23.79 13.65 -17.99
C ILE A 191 24.21 14.18 -19.38
N PHE A 192 23.30 14.22 -20.35
CA PHE A 192 23.59 14.69 -21.71
C PHE A 192 23.49 16.21 -21.86
N PHE A 193 22.84 16.90 -20.88
CA PHE A 193 22.66 18.36 -20.87
C PHE A 193 23.56 19.10 -19.85
N LEU A 194 24.47 18.40 -19.18
CA LEU A 194 25.56 18.94 -18.35
C LEU A 194 26.91 18.64 -18.96
#